data_a5f1060ff8ee96bcf683d5829ac2c05e
#
_entry.id   a5f1060ff8ee96bcf683d5829ac2c05e
#
_cell.length_a   1.000
_cell.length_b   1.000
_cell.length_c   1.000
_cell.angle_alpha   90.00
_cell.angle_beta   90.00
_cell.angle_gamma   90.00
#
_symmetry.space_group_name_H-M   'P 1'
#
loop_
_entity.id
_entity.type
_entity.pdbx_description
1 polymer ?
#
loop_
_entity_poly.entity_id
_entity_poly.type
_entity_poly.pdbx_seq_one_letter_code
_entity_poly.pdbx_strand_id
1 'polypeptide(L)'
;RLKLLTKTLIQLKKSNFFFKEIIIVDSSDKEKKKELNKLKTFFNFKIINSKPGISKQRNKGLKNVNKMCKYVMFLDDDIIFKKNAIIEMYNFLKTNPKCAGVGFNLMIKNINNHFERIKKYKLIKYLGIYDDKSGKVTPSGWQTKAINLKKNEYVDWLPTQAVIYSYQKIKYKKFDTEYGLYSYLEDLDFSYDLKNKGLIINSKAKYSSDNDVKRNPFFFGLKEIVNRHYFVKKFNLKITNFLIGCLFLILKHLIFFF
;
A
#
# COMPACT_ATOMS: atom_id res chain seq x y z
N ARG A 1 -9.68 16.13 2.57
CA ARG A 1 -9.66 15.04 1.60
C ARG A 1 -9.97 15.52 0.18
N LEU A 2 -11.08 16.24 -0.09
CA LEU A 2 -11.43 16.67 -1.45
C LEU A 2 -10.32 17.49 -2.13
N LYS A 3 -9.69 18.43 -1.42
CA LYS A 3 -8.55 19.21 -1.91
C LYS A 3 -7.35 18.33 -2.33
N LEU A 4 -7.06 17.28 -1.57
CA LEU A 4 -5.99 16.32 -1.88
C LEU A 4 -6.35 15.50 -3.14
N LEU A 5 -7.56 14.96 -3.18
CA LEU A 5 -8.08 14.25 -4.35
C LEU A 5 -8.00 15.11 -5.62
N THR A 6 -8.41 16.40 -5.54
CA THR A 6 -8.32 17.31 -6.66
C THR A 6 -6.88 17.48 -7.15
N LYS A 7 -5.91 17.62 -6.23
CA LYS A 7 -4.49 17.68 -6.59
C LYS A 7 -4.04 16.41 -7.32
N THR A 8 -4.44 15.24 -6.82
CA THR A 8 -4.12 13.94 -7.45
C THR A 8 -4.74 13.84 -8.86
N LEU A 9 -6.02 14.20 -9.03
CA LEU A 9 -6.69 14.19 -10.33
C LEU A 9 -6.03 15.16 -11.35
N ILE A 10 -5.60 16.34 -10.91
CA ILE A 10 -4.85 17.29 -11.75
C ILE A 10 -3.54 16.65 -12.24
N GLN A 11 -2.81 15.93 -11.39
CA GLN A 11 -1.58 15.26 -11.78
C GLN A 11 -1.84 14.13 -12.78
N LEU A 12 -2.89 13.34 -12.59
CA LEU A 12 -3.28 12.31 -13.55
C LEU A 12 -3.60 12.94 -14.92
N LYS A 13 -4.36 14.03 -14.95
CA LYS A 13 -4.68 14.77 -16.19
C LYS A 13 -3.43 15.32 -16.86
N LYS A 14 -2.49 15.90 -16.09
CA LYS A 14 -1.23 16.47 -16.59
C LYS A 14 -0.19 15.41 -17.02
N SER A 15 -0.38 14.16 -16.66
CA SER A 15 0.56 13.07 -17.01
C SER A 15 0.59 12.74 -18.50
N ASN A 16 -0.33 13.27 -19.31
CA ASN A 16 -0.54 12.94 -20.72
C ASN A 16 -0.71 11.43 -20.95
N PHE A 17 -1.15 10.71 -19.94
CA PHE A 17 -1.43 9.28 -20.01
C PHE A 17 -2.95 9.05 -20.12
N PHE A 18 -3.37 8.25 -21.07
CA PHE A 18 -4.77 7.91 -21.25
C PHE A 18 -5.17 6.76 -20.31
N PHE A 19 -5.97 7.09 -19.31
CA PHE A 19 -6.65 6.10 -18.46
C PHE A 19 -7.99 5.73 -19.10
N LYS A 20 -8.24 4.42 -19.30
CA LYS A 20 -9.50 3.95 -19.86
C LYS A 20 -10.70 4.37 -19.01
N GLU A 21 -10.54 4.35 -17.70
CA GLU A 21 -11.51 4.84 -16.71
C GLU A 21 -10.81 5.25 -15.42
N ILE A 22 -11.42 6.14 -14.67
CA ILE A 22 -11.08 6.48 -13.30
C ILE A 22 -12.31 6.20 -12.44
N ILE A 23 -12.15 5.40 -11.40
CA ILE A 23 -13.21 5.04 -10.45
C ILE A 23 -12.87 5.62 -9.09
N ILE A 24 -13.74 6.47 -8.57
CA ILE A 24 -13.67 6.99 -7.21
C ILE A 24 -14.69 6.24 -6.36
N VAL A 25 -14.24 5.53 -5.34
CA VAL A 25 -15.12 4.84 -4.41
C VAL A 25 -15.27 5.67 -3.15
N ASP A 26 -16.43 6.28 -3.00
CA ASP A 26 -16.70 7.27 -1.97
C ASP A 26 -17.58 6.71 -0.84
N SER A 27 -17.20 7.01 0.40
CA SER A 27 -17.94 6.67 1.62
C SER A 27 -18.30 7.90 2.45
N SER A 28 -18.19 9.09 1.89
CA SER A 28 -18.48 10.35 2.60
C SER A 28 -19.97 10.60 2.78
N ASP A 29 -20.30 11.63 3.59
CA ASP A 29 -21.64 12.11 3.79
C ASP A 29 -22.24 12.80 2.55
N LYS A 30 -23.53 13.15 2.62
CA LYS A 30 -24.27 13.74 1.49
C LYS A 30 -23.68 15.07 1.00
N GLU A 31 -23.17 15.92 1.90
CA GLU A 31 -22.63 17.23 1.54
C GLU A 31 -21.32 17.10 0.75
N LYS A 32 -20.38 16.30 1.26
CA LYS A 32 -19.13 16.02 0.55
C LYS A 32 -19.34 15.32 -0.78
N LYS A 33 -20.38 14.48 -0.90
CA LYS A 33 -20.77 13.90 -2.19
C LYS A 33 -21.21 14.94 -3.21
N LYS A 34 -21.94 15.97 -2.81
CA LYS A 34 -22.30 17.08 -3.70
C LYS A 34 -21.06 17.80 -4.22
N GLU A 35 -20.08 18.06 -3.34
CA GLU A 35 -18.81 18.68 -3.74
C GLU A 35 -18.01 17.78 -4.67
N LEU A 36 -17.94 16.47 -4.39
CA LEU A 36 -17.26 15.51 -5.25
C LEU A 36 -17.91 15.45 -6.66
N ASN A 37 -19.24 15.53 -6.74
CA ASN A 37 -19.95 15.56 -8.02
C ASN A 37 -19.61 16.80 -8.86
N LYS A 38 -19.34 17.95 -8.23
CA LYS A 38 -18.90 19.18 -8.95
C LYS A 38 -17.58 18.95 -9.68
N LEU A 39 -16.70 18.08 -9.20
CA LEU A 39 -15.43 17.79 -9.87
C LEU A 39 -15.60 17.06 -11.21
N LYS A 40 -16.75 16.43 -11.48
CA LYS A 40 -17.04 15.80 -12.78
C LYS A 40 -17.06 16.79 -13.95
N THR A 41 -17.30 18.07 -13.68
CA THR A 41 -17.24 19.10 -14.73
C THR A 41 -15.82 19.31 -15.27
N PHE A 42 -14.80 18.96 -14.47
CA PHE A 42 -13.38 19.18 -14.80
C PHE A 42 -12.63 17.88 -15.12
N PHE A 43 -13.15 16.74 -14.62
CA PHE A 43 -12.48 15.43 -14.72
C PHE A 43 -13.48 14.35 -15.08
N ASN A 44 -13.09 13.46 -15.99
CA ASN A 44 -13.90 12.29 -16.34
C ASN A 44 -13.61 11.14 -15.37
N PHE A 45 -14.56 10.85 -14.47
CA PHE A 45 -14.50 9.72 -13.55
C PHE A 45 -15.90 9.21 -13.16
N LYS A 46 -15.91 7.95 -12.75
CA LYS A 46 -17.12 7.27 -12.20
C LYS A 46 -17.07 7.32 -10.68
N ILE A 47 -18.20 7.69 -10.04
CA ILE A 47 -18.33 7.62 -8.58
C ILE A 47 -19.13 6.38 -8.22
N ILE A 48 -18.64 5.64 -7.23
CA ILE A 48 -19.31 4.46 -6.66
C ILE A 48 -19.41 4.68 -5.15
N ASN A 49 -20.64 4.69 -4.63
CA ASN A 49 -20.87 4.81 -3.19
C ASN A 49 -20.53 3.50 -2.48
N SER A 50 -19.89 3.59 -1.34
CA SER A 50 -19.57 2.45 -0.48
C SER A 50 -19.88 2.75 0.99
N LYS A 51 -20.00 1.71 1.81
CA LYS A 51 -19.89 1.85 3.26
C LYS A 51 -18.43 2.17 3.62
N PRO A 52 -18.15 2.86 4.74
CA PRO A 52 -16.80 3.09 5.22
C PRO A 52 -16.00 1.78 5.39
N GLY A 53 -14.69 1.87 5.15
CA GLY A 53 -13.74 0.77 5.28
C GLY A 53 -12.89 0.60 4.01
N ILE A 54 -11.58 0.69 4.17
CA ILE A 54 -10.60 0.69 3.06
C ILE A 54 -10.74 -0.58 2.21
N SER A 55 -10.73 -1.77 2.83
CA SER A 55 -10.92 -3.06 2.12
C SER A 55 -12.24 -3.11 1.38
N LYS A 56 -13.35 -2.64 1.99
CA LYS A 56 -14.68 -2.62 1.37
C LYS A 56 -14.72 -1.70 0.15
N GLN A 57 -14.11 -0.52 0.26
CA GLN A 57 -14.05 0.44 -0.84
C GLN A 57 -13.21 -0.11 -1.99
N ARG A 58 -12.01 -0.66 -1.73
CA ARG A 58 -11.15 -1.27 -2.76
C ARG A 58 -11.82 -2.46 -3.44
N ASN A 59 -12.48 -3.34 -2.69
CA ASN A 59 -13.26 -4.45 -3.24
C ASN A 59 -14.37 -3.97 -4.16
N LYS A 60 -15.08 -2.91 -3.75
CA LYS A 60 -16.15 -2.33 -4.56
C LYS A 60 -15.62 -1.70 -5.83
N GLY A 61 -14.48 -1.02 -5.76
CA GLY A 61 -13.76 -0.51 -6.92
C GLY A 61 -13.37 -1.62 -7.87
N LEU A 62 -12.68 -2.65 -7.38
CA LEU A 62 -12.21 -3.79 -8.18
C LEU A 62 -13.35 -4.53 -8.89
N LYS A 63 -14.49 -4.72 -8.21
CA LYS A 63 -15.69 -5.35 -8.80
C LYS A 63 -16.26 -4.56 -10.00
N ASN A 64 -16.01 -3.26 -10.04
CA ASN A 64 -16.58 -2.35 -11.06
C ASN A 64 -15.56 -1.96 -12.16
N VAL A 65 -14.36 -2.53 -12.12
CA VAL A 65 -13.34 -2.32 -13.17
C VAL A 65 -13.82 -2.90 -14.49
N ASN A 66 -13.61 -2.17 -15.58
CA ASN A 66 -13.88 -2.65 -16.93
C ASN A 66 -13.04 -3.90 -17.21
N LYS A 67 -13.70 -5.01 -17.52
CA LYS A 67 -13.06 -6.33 -17.73
C LYS A 67 -12.06 -6.37 -18.88
N MET A 68 -12.10 -5.40 -19.78
CA MET A 68 -11.14 -5.25 -20.88
C MET A 68 -9.86 -4.51 -20.48
N CYS A 69 -9.76 -4.01 -19.24
CA CYS A 69 -8.52 -3.41 -18.74
C CYS A 69 -7.45 -4.48 -18.54
N LYS A 70 -6.25 -4.22 -19.05
CA LYS A 70 -5.08 -5.08 -18.83
C LYS A 70 -4.50 -4.89 -17.44
N TYR A 71 -4.54 -3.66 -16.92
CA TYR A 71 -3.97 -3.24 -15.65
C TYR A 71 -4.97 -2.46 -14.82
N VAL A 72 -4.85 -2.58 -13.51
CA VAL A 72 -5.61 -1.80 -12.52
C VAL A 72 -4.64 -1.09 -11.61
N MET A 73 -4.77 0.23 -11.51
CA MET A 73 -4.02 1.04 -10.57
C MET A 73 -4.87 1.32 -9.34
N PHE A 74 -4.36 0.95 -8.15
CA PHE A 74 -4.87 1.47 -6.89
C PHE A 74 -4.08 2.71 -6.53
N LEU A 75 -4.80 3.73 -6.07
CA LEU A 75 -4.23 5.02 -5.76
C LEU A 75 -4.97 5.65 -4.58
N ASP A 76 -4.22 6.12 -3.59
CA ASP A 76 -4.77 6.92 -2.50
C ASP A 76 -4.98 8.39 -2.98
N ASP A 77 -5.83 9.12 -2.29
CA ASP A 77 -6.26 10.48 -2.68
C ASP A 77 -5.22 11.59 -2.38
N ASP A 78 -4.10 11.25 -1.72
CA ASP A 78 -3.07 12.17 -1.24
C ASP A 78 -1.69 11.97 -1.89
N ILE A 79 -1.66 11.36 -3.06
CA ILE A 79 -0.40 11.03 -3.76
C ILE A 79 0.12 12.20 -4.58
N ILE A 80 1.43 12.43 -4.49
CA ILE A 80 2.17 13.39 -5.30
C ILE A 80 3.20 12.66 -6.14
N PHE A 81 2.92 12.48 -7.42
CA PHE A 81 3.84 11.87 -8.37
C PHE A 81 5.01 12.81 -8.70
N LYS A 82 6.19 12.28 -8.85
CA LYS A 82 7.31 12.98 -9.48
C LYS A 82 7.12 13.02 -10.99
N LYS A 83 7.81 13.96 -11.66
CA LYS A 83 7.77 14.10 -13.12
C LYS A 83 7.98 12.74 -13.79
N ASN A 84 7.17 12.44 -14.80
CA ASN A 84 7.21 11.22 -15.60
C ASN A 84 6.93 9.87 -14.86
N ALA A 85 6.60 9.88 -13.57
CA ALA A 85 6.43 8.64 -12.79
C ALA A 85 5.41 7.66 -13.42
N ILE A 86 4.30 8.16 -13.96
CA ILE A 86 3.25 7.33 -14.58
C ILE A 86 3.75 6.74 -15.92
N ILE A 87 4.46 7.53 -16.74
CA ILE A 87 5.04 7.07 -18.00
C ILE A 87 6.15 6.04 -17.75
N GLU A 88 7.01 6.25 -16.76
CA GLU A 88 8.03 5.30 -16.33
C GLU A 88 7.41 3.97 -15.88
N MET A 89 6.28 4.03 -15.17
CA MET A 89 5.55 2.83 -14.76
C MET A 89 4.95 2.10 -15.96
N TYR A 90 4.34 2.81 -16.89
CA TYR A 90 3.76 2.21 -18.09
C TYR A 90 4.80 1.53 -18.98
N ASN A 91 5.94 2.20 -19.21
CA ASN A 91 7.04 1.63 -19.98
C ASN A 91 7.61 0.38 -19.32
N PHE A 92 7.73 0.39 -17.99
CA PHE A 92 8.17 -0.76 -17.23
C PHE A 92 7.21 -1.95 -17.37
N LEU A 93 5.90 -1.72 -17.30
CA LEU A 93 4.90 -2.77 -17.46
C LEU A 93 4.89 -3.38 -18.88
N LYS A 94 5.20 -2.59 -19.90
CA LYS A 94 5.34 -3.10 -21.28
C LYS A 94 6.48 -4.12 -21.40
N THR A 95 7.60 -3.83 -20.76
CA THR A 95 8.79 -4.69 -20.81
C THR A 95 8.75 -5.84 -19.81
N ASN A 96 7.83 -5.78 -18.81
CA ASN A 96 7.67 -6.79 -17.76
C ASN A 96 6.22 -7.31 -17.64
N PRO A 97 5.63 -7.85 -18.72
CA PRO A 97 4.21 -8.21 -18.76
C PRO A 97 3.83 -9.39 -17.86
N LYS A 98 4.80 -10.17 -17.40
CA LYS A 98 4.60 -11.34 -16.51
C LYS A 98 4.41 -10.95 -15.04
N CYS A 99 4.79 -9.73 -14.63
CA CYS A 99 4.65 -9.26 -13.26
C CYS A 99 3.18 -9.23 -12.83
N ALA A 100 2.90 -9.73 -11.63
CA ALA A 100 1.57 -9.65 -11.06
C ALA A 100 1.25 -8.24 -10.54
N GLY A 101 2.25 -7.52 -10.02
CA GLY A 101 2.10 -6.16 -9.52
C GLY A 101 3.40 -5.38 -9.57
N VAL A 102 3.28 -4.08 -9.79
CA VAL A 102 4.41 -3.14 -9.77
C VAL A 102 4.04 -1.92 -8.92
N GLY A 103 4.79 -1.70 -7.84
CA GLY A 103 4.64 -0.55 -6.95
C GLY A 103 5.45 0.66 -7.42
N PHE A 104 4.95 1.84 -7.14
CA PHE A 104 5.72 3.07 -7.24
C PHE A 104 6.71 3.19 -6.07
N ASN A 105 7.83 3.84 -6.30
CA ASN A 105 8.87 4.06 -5.30
C ASN A 105 8.53 5.25 -4.40
N LEU A 106 8.18 4.97 -3.15
CA LEU A 106 7.89 6.01 -2.16
C LEU A 106 9.16 6.74 -1.75
N MET A 107 9.14 8.07 -1.91
CA MET A 107 10.22 8.97 -1.50
C MET A 107 9.90 9.62 -0.17
N ILE A 108 10.70 9.33 0.85
CA ILE A 108 10.61 9.92 2.19
C ILE A 108 11.86 10.75 2.46
N LYS A 109 11.70 12.02 2.84
CA LYS A 109 12.82 12.94 3.12
C LYS A 109 13.53 12.62 4.45
N ASN A 110 12.76 12.39 5.50
CA ASN A 110 13.28 12.13 6.85
C ASN A 110 13.01 10.66 7.21
N ILE A 111 13.99 9.80 7.01
CA ILE A 111 13.93 8.43 7.53
C ILE A 111 14.30 8.54 9.01
N ASN A 112 13.32 8.28 9.90
CA ASN A 112 13.61 8.22 11.33
C ASN A 112 14.70 7.16 11.58
N ASN A 113 15.87 7.59 12.06
CA ASN A 113 17.06 6.77 12.29
C ASN A 113 16.85 5.65 13.36
N HIS A 114 15.69 5.61 14.01
CA HIS A 114 15.36 4.56 14.98
C HIS A 114 15.41 3.14 14.38
N PHE A 115 14.94 2.95 13.15
CA PHE A 115 15.02 1.66 12.47
C PHE A 115 16.46 1.31 12.06
N GLU A 116 17.29 2.29 11.73
CA GLU A 116 18.69 2.06 11.39
C GLU A 116 19.51 1.54 12.59
N ARG A 117 19.15 1.94 13.82
CA ARG A 117 19.80 1.43 15.05
C ARG A 117 19.46 -0.04 15.30
N ILE A 118 18.23 -0.46 15.00
CA ILE A 118 17.78 -1.86 15.19
C ILE A 118 18.45 -2.80 14.18
N LYS A 119 18.78 -2.33 12.97
CA LYS A 119 19.48 -3.11 11.94
C LYS A 119 20.82 -3.68 12.41
N LYS A 120 21.47 -3.06 13.40
CA LYS A 120 22.77 -3.49 13.94
C LYS A 120 22.71 -4.80 14.74
N TYR A 121 21.52 -5.24 15.16
CA TYR A 121 21.39 -6.44 15.98
C TYR A 121 21.19 -7.70 15.14
N LYS A 122 22.25 -8.47 14.89
CA LYS A 122 22.20 -9.77 14.17
C LYS A 122 21.18 -10.74 14.77
N LEU A 123 20.97 -10.70 16.09
CA LEU A 123 19.99 -11.52 16.80
C LEU A 123 18.57 -11.31 16.31
N ILE A 124 18.15 -10.08 16.05
CA ILE A 124 16.77 -9.75 15.58
C ILE A 124 16.53 -10.33 14.20
N LYS A 125 17.56 -10.35 13.35
CA LYS A 125 17.52 -10.99 12.04
C LYS A 125 17.45 -12.52 12.17
N TYR A 126 18.28 -13.10 13.02
CA TYR A 126 18.26 -14.53 13.30
C TYR A 126 16.90 -15.01 13.84
N LEU A 127 16.29 -14.22 14.72
CA LEU A 127 14.94 -14.47 15.24
C LEU A 127 13.84 -14.22 14.19
N GLY A 128 14.18 -13.84 12.97
CA GLY A 128 13.20 -13.59 11.90
C GLY A 128 12.24 -12.45 12.19
N ILE A 129 12.65 -11.46 12.99
CA ILE A 129 11.86 -10.26 13.31
C ILE A 129 12.15 -9.13 12.32
N TYR A 130 13.33 -9.14 11.72
CA TYR A 130 13.80 -8.14 10.77
C TYR A 130 14.54 -8.79 9.60
N ASP A 131 14.55 -8.13 8.43
CA ASP A 131 15.36 -8.49 7.26
C ASP A 131 16.02 -7.22 6.70
N ASP A 132 17.24 -7.34 6.13
CA ASP A 132 17.96 -6.24 5.51
C ASP A 132 17.44 -5.92 4.10
N LYS A 133 16.77 -6.88 3.45
CA LYS A 133 16.23 -6.69 2.11
C LYS A 133 14.97 -5.86 2.15
N SER A 134 14.84 -4.94 1.21
CA SER A 134 13.65 -4.11 1.04
C SER A 134 12.43 -4.94 0.65
N GLY A 135 11.27 -4.61 1.20
CA GLY A 135 10.00 -5.22 0.81
C GLY A 135 9.86 -6.70 1.17
N LYS A 136 10.63 -7.20 2.16
CA LYS A 136 10.54 -8.58 2.65
C LYS A 136 9.50 -8.72 3.75
N VAL A 137 8.87 -9.91 3.79
CA VAL A 137 8.05 -10.37 4.90
C VAL A 137 8.83 -11.42 5.67
N THR A 138 9.07 -11.15 6.94
CA THR A 138 9.87 -12.03 7.81
C THR A 138 9.04 -13.22 8.33
N PRO A 139 9.68 -14.28 8.85
CA PRO A 139 8.97 -15.39 9.45
C PRO A 139 8.03 -15.02 10.60
N SER A 140 8.28 -13.91 11.28
CA SER A 140 7.42 -13.35 12.33
C SER A 140 6.22 -12.54 11.79
N GLY A 141 6.09 -12.42 10.46
CA GLY A 141 5.04 -11.63 9.81
C GLY A 141 5.29 -10.13 9.77
N TRP A 142 6.42 -9.62 10.27
CA TRP A 142 6.81 -8.22 10.05
C TRP A 142 7.31 -8.02 8.63
N GLN A 143 7.09 -6.82 8.10
CA GLN A 143 7.57 -6.45 6.77
C GLN A 143 8.61 -5.34 6.84
N THR A 144 9.59 -5.40 5.94
CA THR A 144 10.50 -4.29 5.69
C THR A 144 9.90 -3.34 4.66
N LYS A 145 10.21 -2.05 4.78
CA LYS A 145 9.74 -1.04 3.81
C LYS A 145 10.68 -1.02 2.59
N ALA A 146 10.09 -0.86 1.41
CA ALA A 146 10.82 -0.60 0.17
C ALA A 146 10.60 0.86 -0.22
N ILE A 147 11.49 1.73 0.23
CA ILE A 147 11.43 3.19 0.08
C ILE A 147 12.76 3.73 -0.42
N ASN A 148 12.75 4.88 -1.12
CA ASN A 148 13.96 5.55 -1.62
C ASN A 148 14.87 4.62 -2.44
N LEU A 149 14.30 3.68 -3.18
CA LEU A 149 15.06 2.68 -3.93
C LEU A 149 15.86 3.34 -5.06
N LYS A 150 17.12 2.92 -5.23
CA LYS A 150 18.00 3.36 -6.33
C LYS A 150 17.89 2.46 -7.57
N LYS A 151 17.50 1.20 -7.40
CA LYS A 151 17.28 0.20 -8.45
C LYS A 151 15.95 -0.52 -8.23
N ASN A 152 15.45 -1.19 -9.26
CA ASN A 152 14.24 -1.99 -9.16
C ASN A 152 14.48 -3.18 -8.21
N GLU A 153 13.51 -3.45 -7.34
CA GLU A 153 13.61 -4.52 -6.36
C GLU A 153 12.40 -5.46 -6.42
N TYR A 154 12.67 -6.76 -6.43
CA TYR A 154 11.66 -7.78 -6.20
C TYR A 154 11.30 -7.81 -4.72
N VAL A 155 10.00 -7.78 -4.44
CA VAL A 155 9.47 -7.64 -3.09
C VAL A 155 8.44 -8.73 -2.79
N ASP A 156 8.18 -9.00 -1.51
CA ASP A 156 7.16 -9.95 -1.09
C ASP A 156 5.78 -9.29 -1.00
N TRP A 157 5.72 -7.97 -0.93
CA TRP A 157 4.47 -7.21 -0.80
C TRP A 157 4.56 -5.82 -1.43
N LEU A 158 3.41 -5.23 -1.70
CA LEU A 158 3.27 -3.89 -2.29
C LEU A 158 2.25 -3.06 -1.51
N PRO A 159 2.61 -1.82 -1.11
CA PRO A 159 1.64 -0.89 -0.53
C PRO A 159 0.61 -0.45 -1.58
N THR A 160 -0.66 -0.38 -1.20
CA THR A 160 -1.73 0.02 -2.13
C THR A 160 -1.90 1.54 -2.28
N GLN A 161 -1.03 2.33 -1.67
CA GLN A 161 -1.02 3.78 -1.84
C GLN A 161 -0.85 4.21 -3.30
N ALA A 162 0.10 3.56 -4.01
CA ALA A 162 0.32 3.74 -5.44
C ALA A 162 0.91 2.45 -6.02
N VAL A 163 0.08 1.65 -6.68
CA VAL A 163 0.45 0.33 -7.21
C VAL A 163 -0.37 -0.02 -8.44
N ILE A 164 0.24 -0.72 -9.38
CA ILE A 164 -0.46 -1.26 -10.55
C ILE A 164 -0.38 -2.78 -10.52
N TYR A 165 -1.51 -3.45 -10.66
CA TYR A 165 -1.61 -4.90 -10.79
C TYR A 165 -2.08 -5.30 -12.18
N SER A 166 -1.62 -6.46 -12.67
CA SER A 166 -2.22 -7.13 -13.80
C SER A 166 -3.66 -7.56 -13.44
N TYR A 167 -4.66 -7.06 -14.18
CA TYR A 167 -6.06 -7.38 -13.90
C TYR A 167 -6.32 -8.88 -13.89
N GLN A 168 -5.75 -9.62 -14.82
CA GLN A 168 -5.91 -11.08 -14.90
C GLN A 168 -5.41 -11.82 -13.65
N LYS A 169 -4.39 -11.27 -12.96
CA LYS A 169 -3.83 -11.86 -11.74
C LYS A 169 -4.66 -11.56 -10.49
N ILE A 170 -5.49 -10.49 -10.51
CA ILE A 170 -6.25 -10.03 -9.33
C ILE A 170 -7.76 -10.05 -9.50
N LYS A 171 -8.32 -10.32 -10.67
CA LYS A 171 -9.76 -10.20 -10.97
C LYS A 171 -10.69 -11.00 -10.04
N TYR A 172 -10.19 -12.08 -9.44
CA TYR A 172 -10.93 -12.91 -8.48
C TYR A 172 -10.48 -12.70 -7.03
N LYS A 173 -9.46 -11.85 -6.80
CA LYS A 173 -9.00 -11.55 -5.44
C LYS A 173 -9.88 -10.50 -4.78
N LYS A 174 -9.84 -10.51 -3.45
CA LYS A 174 -10.50 -9.51 -2.61
C LYS A 174 -9.56 -9.08 -1.52
N PHE A 175 -9.62 -7.81 -1.15
CA PHE A 175 -9.05 -7.33 0.11
C PHE A 175 -9.85 -7.94 1.26
N ASP A 176 -9.14 -8.48 2.22
CA ASP A 176 -9.78 -9.11 3.36
C ASP A 176 -10.39 -8.04 4.30
N THR A 177 -11.66 -8.23 4.67
CA THR A 177 -12.39 -7.28 5.50
C THR A 177 -12.23 -7.54 7.00
N GLU A 178 -11.65 -8.68 7.40
CA GLU A 178 -11.36 -9.04 8.78
C GLU A 178 -10.35 -8.08 9.44
N TYR A 179 -9.53 -7.37 8.62
CA TYR A 179 -8.64 -6.31 9.11
C TYR A 179 -9.38 -5.07 9.67
N GLY A 180 -10.71 -5.06 9.65
CA GLY A 180 -11.56 -4.03 10.22
C GLY A 180 -11.68 -2.76 9.38
N LEU A 181 -12.29 -1.71 9.97
CA LEU A 181 -12.57 -0.47 9.24
C LEU A 181 -11.33 0.28 8.79
N TYR A 182 -10.32 0.35 9.63
CA TYR A 182 -9.03 1.00 9.34
C TYR A 182 -8.08 0.08 8.58
N SER A 183 -8.43 -1.20 8.43
CA SER A 183 -7.78 -2.20 7.57
C SER A 183 -6.24 -2.13 7.52
N TYR A 184 -5.55 -1.97 8.68
CA TYR A 184 -4.08 -2.02 8.70
C TYR A 184 -3.58 -3.42 8.34
N LEU A 185 -2.63 -3.54 7.41
CA LEU A 185 -2.06 -4.76 6.81
C LEU A 185 -2.92 -5.41 5.70
N GLU A 186 -4.01 -4.81 5.27
CA GLU A 186 -4.82 -5.34 4.15
C GLU A 186 -4.06 -5.32 2.80
N ASP A 187 -3.14 -4.38 2.63
CA ASP A 187 -2.27 -4.27 1.46
C ASP A 187 -1.17 -5.35 1.48
N LEU A 188 -0.60 -5.60 2.64
CA LEU A 188 0.34 -6.69 2.86
C LEU A 188 -0.33 -8.04 2.54
N ASP A 189 -1.51 -8.30 3.11
CA ASP A 189 -2.29 -9.52 2.89
C ASP A 189 -2.61 -9.72 1.40
N PHE A 190 -3.19 -8.71 0.77
CA PHE A 190 -3.60 -8.77 -0.63
C PHE A 190 -2.45 -9.08 -1.57
N SER A 191 -1.30 -8.45 -1.35
CA SER A 191 -0.15 -8.59 -2.23
C SER A 191 0.74 -9.79 -1.91
N TYR A 192 0.89 -10.17 -0.65
CA TYR A 192 1.75 -11.28 -0.23
C TYR A 192 1.40 -12.62 -0.89
N ASP A 193 0.13 -12.87 -1.10
CA ASP A 193 -0.35 -14.04 -1.86
C ASP A 193 0.08 -14.05 -3.34
N LEU A 194 0.55 -12.91 -3.84
CA LEU A 194 1.09 -12.77 -5.20
C LEU A 194 2.63 -12.76 -5.26
N LYS A 195 3.34 -12.91 -4.14
CA LYS A 195 4.80 -12.79 -4.07
C LYS A 195 5.55 -13.64 -5.09
N ASN A 196 5.08 -14.88 -5.30
CA ASN A 196 5.70 -15.80 -6.27
C ASN A 196 5.28 -15.54 -7.73
N LYS A 197 4.44 -14.53 -7.99
CA LYS A 197 3.96 -14.15 -9.32
C LYS A 197 4.62 -12.86 -9.86
N GLY A 198 5.71 -12.42 -9.21
CA GLY A 198 6.49 -11.24 -9.58
C GLY A 198 5.86 -9.95 -9.07
N LEU A 199 6.26 -9.54 -7.88
CA LEU A 199 6.00 -8.21 -7.33
C LEU A 199 7.29 -7.41 -7.38
N ILE A 200 7.25 -6.21 -7.94
CA ILE A 200 8.43 -5.36 -8.15
C ILE A 200 8.09 -3.92 -7.74
N ILE A 201 9.07 -3.21 -7.18
CA ILE A 201 9.00 -1.74 -7.08
C ILE A 201 9.89 -1.14 -8.17
N ASN A 202 9.29 -0.29 -9.01
CA ASN A 202 10.00 0.45 -10.03
C ASN A 202 10.66 1.70 -9.42
N SER A 203 12.00 1.69 -9.33
CA SER A 203 12.78 2.76 -8.71
C SER A 203 12.67 4.12 -9.40
N LYS A 204 12.36 4.15 -10.70
CA LYS A 204 12.22 5.37 -11.50
C LYS A 204 10.83 6.01 -11.32
N ALA A 205 9.78 5.22 -11.10
CA ALA A 205 8.43 5.70 -10.90
C ALA A 205 8.22 6.20 -9.46
N LYS A 206 8.61 7.44 -9.17
CA LYS A 206 8.69 7.99 -7.81
C LYS A 206 7.43 8.77 -7.43
N TYR A 207 7.06 8.66 -6.14
CA TYR A 207 6.00 9.46 -5.54
C TYR A 207 6.32 9.85 -4.09
N SER A 208 5.57 10.80 -3.54
CA SER A 208 5.49 11.13 -2.12
C SER A 208 4.02 11.24 -1.70
N SER A 209 3.74 11.12 -0.41
CA SER A 209 2.41 11.36 0.15
C SER A 209 2.43 12.64 0.99
N ASP A 210 1.34 13.41 0.91
CA ASP A 210 1.16 14.70 1.62
C ASP A 210 0.33 14.51 2.91
N ASN A 211 0.41 13.34 3.54
CA ASN A 211 -0.51 12.96 4.61
C ASN A 211 0.19 12.89 5.99
N ASP A 212 -0.03 13.91 6.82
CA ASP A 212 0.36 13.98 8.23
C ASP A 212 -0.80 13.57 9.16
N VAL A 213 -1.40 12.40 8.95
CA VAL A 213 -2.44 11.93 9.87
C VAL A 213 -1.82 11.54 11.20
N LYS A 214 -2.06 12.36 12.23
CA LYS A 214 -1.75 12.01 13.62
C LYS A 214 -2.62 10.82 14.04
N ARG A 215 -1.98 9.72 14.39
CA ARG A 215 -2.64 8.49 14.87
C ARG A 215 -2.48 8.37 16.37
N ASN A 216 -3.52 7.87 17.06
CA ASN A 216 -3.35 7.49 18.45
C ASN A 216 -2.41 6.27 18.52
N PRO A 217 -1.22 6.39 19.16
CA PRO A 217 -0.21 5.34 19.13
C PRO A 217 -0.67 4.02 19.76
N PHE A 218 -1.44 4.11 20.85
CA PHE A 218 -1.93 2.93 21.58
C PHE A 218 -2.89 2.11 20.73
N PHE A 219 -3.96 2.73 20.21
CA PHE A 219 -4.92 2.03 19.35
C PHE A 219 -4.30 1.54 18.06
N PHE A 220 -3.33 2.26 17.52
CA PHE A 220 -2.62 1.82 16.32
C PHE A 220 -1.76 0.59 16.61
N GLY A 221 -1.01 0.59 17.73
CA GLY A 221 -0.18 -0.53 18.15
C GLY A 221 -1.01 -1.80 18.44
N LEU A 222 -2.15 -1.64 19.13
CA LEU A 222 -3.06 -2.76 19.38
C LEU A 222 -3.57 -3.39 18.07
N LYS A 223 -4.03 -2.56 17.13
CA LYS A 223 -4.44 -3.04 15.80
C LYS A 223 -3.31 -3.71 15.05
N GLU A 224 -2.11 -3.18 15.13
CA GLU A 224 -0.95 -3.79 14.49
C GLU A 224 -0.72 -5.20 15.00
N ILE A 225 -0.75 -5.43 16.31
CA ILE A 225 -0.53 -6.76 16.90
C ILE A 225 -1.65 -7.72 16.52
N VAL A 226 -2.92 -7.31 16.66
CA VAL A 226 -4.09 -8.15 16.36
C VAL A 226 -4.11 -8.53 14.87
N ASN A 227 -3.97 -7.56 13.98
CA ASN A 227 -4.00 -7.80 12.54
C ASN A 227 -2.79 -8.64 12.09
N ARG A 228 -1.63 -8.43 12.70
CA ARG A 228 -0.42 -9.20 12.39
C ARG A 228 -0.54 -10.64 12.86
N HIS A 229 -1.11 -10.88 14.04
CA HIS A 229 -1.42 -12.22 14.50
C HIS A 229 -2.33 -12.95 13.51
N TYR A 230 -3.39 -12.29 13.04
CA TYR A 230 -4.28 -12.82 12.01
C TYR A 230 -3.52 -13.15 10.72
N PHE A 231 -2.68 -12.23 10.23
CA PHE A 231 -1.83 -12.42 9.05
C PHE A 231 -0.89 -13.63 9.21
N VAL A 232 -0.20 -13.74 10.35
CA VAL A 232 0.73 -14.84 10.65
C VAL A 232 0.01 -16.19 10.62
N LYS A 233 -1.19 -16.29 11.21
CA LYS A 233 -2.02 -17.50 11.16
C LYS A 233 -2.48 -17.81 9.73
N LYS A 234 -3.00 -16.83 9.03
CA LYS A 234 -3.55 -16.99 7.67
C LYS A 234 -2.51 -17.52 6.68
N PHE A 235 -1.26 -17.08 6.80
CA PHE A 235 -0.17 -17.48 5.89
C PHE A 235 0.77 -18.53 6.46
N ASN A 236 0.39 -19.20 7.57
CA ASN A 236 1.18 -20.25 8.24
C ASN A 236 2.63 -19.81 8.52
N LEU A 237 2.81 -18.55 8.96
CA LEU A 237 4.10 -18.04 9.37
C LEU A 237 4.44 -18.52 10.80
N LYS A 238 5.66 -18.28 11.27
CA LYS A 238 6.13 -18.77 12.57
C LYS A 238 5.55 -17.96 13.73
N ILE A 239 4.52 -18.51 14.39
CA ILE A 239 3.86 -17.86 15.54
C ILE A 239 4.82 -17.61 16.71
N THR A 240 5.78 -18.50 16.94
CA THR A 240 6.83 -18.31 17.97
C THR A 240 7.67 -17.07 17.70
N ASN A 241 8.12 -16.88 16.46
CA ASN A 241 8.86 -15.70 16.06
C ASN A 241 8.02 -14.42 16.18
N PHE A 242 6.71 -14.50 15.90
CA PHE A 242 5.77 -13.40 16.11
C PHE A 242 5.69 -13.01 17.60
N LEU A 243 5.51 -14.00 18.50
CA LEU A 243 5.43 -13.74 19.94
C LEU A 243 6.74 -13.13 20.47
N ILE A 244 7.89 -13.63 20.05
CA ILE A 244 9.20 -13.06 20.38
C ILE A 244 9.31 -11.63 19.86
N GLY A 245 8.81 -11.35 18.65
CA GLY A 245 8.77 -10.01 18.10
C GLY A 245 7.89 -9.05 18.90
N CYS A 246 6.74 -9.50 19.39
CA CYS A 246 5.89 -8.72 20.30
C CYS A 246 6.60 -8.39 21.61
N LEU A 247 7.24 -9.40 22.23
CA LEU A 247 8.01 -9.21 23.46
C LEU A 247 9.15 -8.20 23.24
N PHE A 248 9.88 -8.31 22.14
CA PHE A 248 10.91 -7.35 21.77
C PHE A 248 10.38 -5.90 21.64
N LEU A 249 9.21 -5.72 21.06
CA LEU A 249 8.58 -4.39 20.95
C LEU A 249 8.20 -3.83 22.31
N ILE A 250 7.66 -4.66 23.22
CA ILE A 250 7.33 -4.28 24.58
C ILE A 250 8.59 -3.85 25.34
N LEU A 251 9.62 -4.69 25.35
CA LEU A 251 10.90 -4.40 26.01
C LEU A 251 11.57 -3.13 25.46
N LYS A 252 11.52 -2.93 24.14
CA LYS A 252 12.02 -1.71 23.53
C LYS A 252 11.29 -0.47 24.05
N HIS A 253 9.97 -0.51 24.16
CA HIS A 253 9.22 0.62 24.71
C HIS A 253 9.55 0.87 26.19
N LEU A 254 9.71 -0.18 26.99
CA LEU A 254 10.10 -0.04 28.41
C LEU A 254 11.51 0.56 28.57
N ILE A 255 12.47 0.20 27.71
CA ILE A 255 13.87 0.66 27.81
C ILE A 255 14.05 2.12 27.30
N PHE A 256 13.23 2.56 26.35
CA PHE A 256 13.35 3.89 25.74
C PHE A 256 12.37 4.93 26.26
N PHE A 257 11.51 4.58 27.21
CA PHE A 257 10.67 5.51 27.97
C PHE A 257 11.24 5.83 29.38
N PHE A 258 12.34 5.23 29.76
CA PHE A 258 13.20 5.61 30.84
C PHE A 258 14.57 6.05 30.30
#